data_11ac3f176cdb4ecd9d843b227bae2efe
#
_entry.id   11ac3f176cdb4ecd9d843b227bae2efe
#
_cell.length_a   1.000
_cell.length_b   1.000
_cell.length_c   1.000
_cell.angle_alpha   90.00
_cell.angle_beta   90.00
_cell.angle_gamma   90.00
#
_symmetry.space_group_name_H-M   'P 1'
#
loop_
_entity.id
_entity.type
_entity.pdbx_description
1 polymer ?
#
loop_
_entity_poly.entity_id
_entity_poly.type
_entity_poly.pdbx_seq_one_letter_code
_entity_poly.pdbx_strand_id
1 'polypeptide(L)'
;MLFRSPHAKEAVAALFAAGHRTAVVSNKPGFLTEQIVNHFGLTPHLHAVQGAEDHLPKKPAPDMLFAALDKAGGTRESAIMIGDSAIDVAAARNAKIPVILVRGGYTTAPVETLGADLVIDHLGHLADALSRLK
;
A
#
# COMPACT_ATOMS: atom_id res chain seq x y z
N MET A 1 3.30 -2.51 -11.02
CA MET A 1 2.40 -1.71 -10.16
C MET A 1 1.45 -2.62 -9.41
N LEU A 2 1.35 -2.44 -8.12
CA LEU A 2 0.63 -3.35 -7.23
C LEU A 2 -0.86 -3.50 -7.57
N PHE A 3 -1.53 -2.44 -8.02
CA PHE A 3 -2.95 -2.48 -8.37
C PHE A 3 -3.26 -3.44 -9.51
N ARG A 4 -2.27 -3.74 -10.33
CA ARG A 4 -2.41 -4.64 -11.49
C ARG A 4 -2.12 -6.10 -11.12
N SER A 5 -1.70 -6.33 -9.87
CA SER A 5 -1.35 -7.67 -9.42
C SER A 5 -2.58 -8.58 -9.36
N PRO A 6 -2.42 -9.87 -9.62
CA PRO A 6 -3.50 -10.83 -9.42
C PRO A 6 -4.04 -10.72 -7.98
N HIS A 7 -5.33 -10.85 -7.81
CA HIS A 7 -6.03 -10.82 -6.52
C HIS A 7 -6.08 -9.44 -5.85
N ALA A 8 -5.61 -8.37 -6.49
CA ALA A 8 -5.60 -7.04 -5.87
C ALA A 8 -7.01 -6.58 -5.47
N LYS A 9 -7.95 -6.66 -6.40
CA LYS A 9 -9.34 -6.24 -6.13
C LYS A 9 -9.98 -7.07 -5.03
N GLU A 10 -9.82 -8.38 -5.08
CA GLU A 10 -10.38 -9.30 -4.11
C GLU A 10 -9.78 -9.09 -2.72
N ALA A 11 -8.47 -8.86 -2.64
CA ALA A 11 -7.79 -8.62 -1.38
C ALA A 11 -8.25 -7.32 -0.73
N VAL A 12 -8.33 -6.23 -1.50
CA VAL A 12 -8.78 -4.94 -0.99
C VAL A 12 -10.25 -5.01 -0.55
N ALA A 13 -11.10 -5.65 -1.36
CA ALA A 13 -12.51 -5.81 -1.02
C ALA A 13 -12.71 -6.61 0.26
N ALA A 14 -11.93 -7.68 0.46
CA ALA A 14 -11.98 -8.49 1.67
C ALA A 14 -11.57 -7.70 2.92
N LEU A 15 -10.53 -6.90 2.81
CA LEU A 15 -10.08 -6.04 3.92
C LEU A 15 -11.12 -4.98 4.26
N PHE A 16 -11.70 -4.35 3.25
CA PHE A 16 -12.76 -3.37 3.43
C PHE A 16 -13.97 -4.00 4.14
N ALA A 17 -14.40 -5.18 3.67
CA ALA A 17 -15.54 -5.91 4.26
C ALA A 17 -15.26 -6.34 5.70
N ALA A 18 -13.99 -6.61 6.05
CA ALA A 18 -13.60 -6.99 7.40
C ALA A 18 -13.47 -5.78 8.35
N GLY A 19 -13.73 -4.57 7.87
CA GLY A 19 -13.71 -3.36 8.69
C GLY A 19 -12.38 -2.64 8.75
N HIS A 20 -11.38 -3.05 7.95
CA HIS A 20 -10.12 -2.32 7.87
C HIS A 20 -10.29 -1.02 7.10
N ARG A 21 -9.55 0.01 7.51
CA ARG A 21 -9.41 1.23 6.71
C ARG A 21 -8.40 0.97 5.60
N THR A 22 -8.81 1.21 4.37
CA THR A 22 -8.00 0.91 3.19
C THR A 22 -7.67 2.18 2.43
N ALA A 23 -6.43 2.28 1.94
CA ALA A 23 -5.96 3.44 1.19
C ALA A 23 -4.95 3.03 0.14
N VAL A 24 -4.89 3.80 -0.93
CA VAL A 24 -3.86 3.68 -1.96
C VAL A 24 -2.96 4.91 -1.88
N VAL A 25 -1.64 4.68 -1.94
CA VAL A 25 -0.63 5.74 -1.97
C VAL A 25 0.26 5.51 -3.20
N SER A 26 0.36 6.50 -4.07
CA SER A 26 1.12 6.40 -5.30
C SER A 26 1.89 7.69 -5.57
N ASN A 27 3.10 7.55 -6.15
CA ASN A 27 3.89 8.71 -6.59
C ASN A 27 3.37 9.32 -7.90
N LYS A 28 2.38 8.71 -8.54
CA LYS A 28 1.71 9.29 -9.70
C LYS A 28 0.82 10.45 -9.27
N PRO A 29 0.57 11.44 -10.15
CA PRO A 29 -0.36 12.54 -9.83
C PRO A 29 -1.73 12.03 -9.34
N GLY A 30 -2.37 12.80 -8.46
CA GLY A 30 -3.60 12.40 -7.81
C GLY A 30 -4.72 12.01 -8.78
N PHE A 31 -4.94 12.85 -9.82
CA PHE A 31 -6.00 12.56 -10.80
C PHE A 31 -5.74 11.26 -11.56
N LEU A 32 -4.48 10.97 -11.87
CA LEU A 32 -4.09 9.75 -12.58
C LEU A 32 -4.24 8.52 -11.67
N THR A 33 -3.85 8.65 -10.41
CA THR A 33 -4.01 7.57 -9.43
C THR A 33 -5.49 7.21 -9.26
N GLU A 34 -6.34 8.21 -9.15
CA GLU A 34 -7.79 7.98 -9.04
C GLU A 34 -8.36 7.27 -10.26
N GLN A 35 -7.93 7.67 -11.47
CA GLN A 35 -8.35 6.99 -12.70
C GLN A 35 -7.92 5.53 -12.71
N ILE A 36 -6.69 5.23 -12.28
CA ILE A 36 -6.15 3.87 -12.28
C ILE A 36 -6.92 2.99 -11.29
N VAL A 37 -7.12 3.43 -10.05
CA VAL A 37 -7.82 2.63 -9.06
C VAL A 37 -9.28 2.40 -9.46
N ASN A 38 -9.91 3.38 -10.08
CA ASN A 38 -11.26 3.24 -10.60
C ASN A 38 -11.33 2.22 -11.74
N HIS A 39 -10.36 2.28 -12.65
CA HIS A 39 -10.27 1.33 -13.78
C HIS A 39 -10.19 -0.12 -13.29
N PHE A 40 -9.44 -0.38 -12.23
CA PHE A 40 -9.28 -1.73 -11.67
C PHE A 40 -10.36 -2.10 -10.65
N GLY A 41 -11.39 -1.26 -10.49
CA GLY A 41 -12.52 -1.56 -9.63
C GLY A 41 -12.23 -1.49 -8.14
N LEU A 42 -11.20 -0.76 -7.73
CA LEU A 42 -10.80 -0.63 -6.33
C LEU A 42 -11.57 0.43 -5.56
N THR A 43 -12.04 1.47 -6.26
CA THR A 43 -12.63 2.66 -5.64
C THR A 43 -13.71 2.37 -4.60
N PRO A 44 -14.68 1.45 -4.85
CA PRO A 44 -15.72 1.18 -3.84
C PRO A 44 -15.19 0.57 -2.54
N HIS A 45 -13.96 0.08 -2.54
CA HIS A 45 -13.34 -0.62 -1.41
C HIS A 45 -12.22 0.19 -0.77
N LEU A 46 -12.14 1.50 -1.06
CA LEU A 46 -11.10 2.37 -0.55
C LEU A 46 -11.69 3.49 0.29
N HIS A 47 -11.03 3.80 1.41
CA HIS A 47 -11.36 4.96 2.24
C HIS A 47 -10.61 6.21 1.80
N ALA A 48 -9.44 6.04 1.15
CA ALA A 48 -8.62 7.15 0.68
C ALA A 48 -7.80 6.76 -0.54
N VAL A 49 -7.55 7.75 -1.40
CA VAL A 49 -6.62 7.64 -2.53
C VAL A 49 -5.69 8.84 -2.43
N GLN A 50 -4.41 8.59 -2.25
CA GLN A 50 -3.39 9.62 -2.13
C GLN A 50 -2.39 9.49 -3.28
N GLY A 51 -2.53 10.37 -4.26
CA GLY A 51 -1.53 10.54 -5.32
C GLY A 51 -0.56 11.67 -4.96
N ALA A 52 0.37 11.96 -5.89
CA ALA A 52 1.32 13.04 -5.71
C ALA A 52 0.63 14.41 -5.77
N GLU A 53 1.07 15.31 -4.92
CA GLU A 53 0.62 16.70 -4.86
C GLU A 53 1.86 17.61 -4.77
N ASP A 54 1.76 18.85 -5.27
CA ASP A 54 2.91 19.75 -5.42
C ASP A 54 3.65 20.02 -4.11
N HIS A 55 2.92 20.12 -3.00
CA HIS A 55 3.50 20.48 -1.70
C HIS A 55 3.73 19.27 -0.78
N LEU A 56 3.56 18.06 -1.30
CA LEU A 56 3.65 16.83 -0.51
C LEU A 56 4.82 15.98 -1.02
N PRO A 57 5.87 15.78 -0.22
CA PRO A 57 7.02 14.98 -0.65
C PRO A 57 6.59 13.55 -1.03
N LYS A 58 7.12 13.08 -2.15
CA LYS A 58 6.85 11.74 -2.66
C LYS A 58 7.59 10.67 -1.86
N LYS A 59 7.09 9.43 -1.93
CA LYS A 59 7.84 8.29 -1.41
C LYS A 59 9.25 8.28 -2.01
N PRO A 60 10.30 8.01 -1.25
CA PRO A 60 10.33 7.36 0.07
C PRO A 60 10.10 8.26 1.27
N ALA A 61 9.76 9.54 1.11
CA ALA A 61 9.35 10.35 2.24
C ALA A 61 8.05 9.79 2.84
N PRO A 62 7.84 9.90 4.16
CA PRO A 62 6.67 9.32 4.80
C PRO A 62 5.40 10.16 4.68
N ASP A 63 5.51 11.38 4.17
CA ASP A 63 4.43 12.37 4.19
C ASP A 63 3.15 11.91 3.52
N MET A 64 3.26 11.24 2.38
CA MET A 64 2.08 10.72 1.68
C MET A 64 1.38 9.62 2.46
N LEU A 65 2.13 8.80 3.20
CA LEU A 65 1.54 7.77 4.05
C LEU A 65 0.72 8.39 5.18
N PHE A 66 1.25 9.44 5.81
CA PHE A 66 0.52 10.16 6.85
C PHE A 66 -0.73 10.84 6.31
N ALA A 67 -0.64 11.44 5.13
CA ALA A 67 -1.80 12.06 4.48
C ALA A 67 -2.90 11.03 4.19
N ALA A 68 -2.52 9.85 3.70
CA ALA A 68 -3.46 8.77 3.43
C ALA A 68 -4.12 8.26 4.72
N LEU A 69 -3.37 8.12 5.81
CA LEU A 69 -3.92 7.73 7.09
C LEU A 69 -4.95 8.73 7.61
N ASP A 70 -4.65 10.02 7.52
CA ASP A 70 -5.58 11.07 7.90
C ASP A 70 -6.89 10.97 7.12
N LYS A 71 -6.80 10.84 5.81
CA LYS A 71 -7.97 10.76 4.93
C LYS A 71 -8.78 9.49 5.19
N ALA A 72 -8.13 8.39 5.50
CA ALA A 72 -8.79 7.10 5.74
C ALA A 72 -9.32 6.97 7.16
N GLY A 73 -8.96 7.86 8.06
CA GLY A 73 -9.35 7.77 9.47
C GLY A 73 -8.58 6.70 10.24
N GLY A 74 -7.36 6.38 9.81
CA GLY A 74 -6.49 5.42 10.47
C GLY A 74 -5.42 6.09 11.32
N THR A 75 -4.65 5.27 12.02
CA THR A 75 -3.53 5.72 12.85
C THR A 75 -2.25 4.99 12.45
N ARG A 76 -1.11 5.65 12.68
CA ARG A 76 0.19 5.05 12.39
C ARG A 76 0.41 3.76 13.20
N GLU A 77 -0.05 3.73 14.44
CA GLU A 77 0.11 2.59 15.36
C GLU A 77 -0.60 1.33 14.89
N SER A 78 -1.65 1.48 14.09
CA SER A 78 -2.44 0.35 13.59
C SER A 78 -2.27 0.12 12.09
N ALA A 79 -1.39 0.88 11.43
CA ALA A 79 -1.22 0.82 9.99
C ALA A 79 -0.21 -0.24 9.57
N ILE A 80 -0.42 -0.79 8.37
CA ILE A 80 0.53 -1.68 7.69
C ILE A 80 0.62 -1.23 6.24
N MET A 81 1.85 -1.09 5.75
CA MET A 81 2.11 -0.77 4.34
C MET A 81 2.19 -2.05 3.52
N ILE A 82 1.56 -2.05 2.36
CA ILE A 82 1.67 -3.13 1.38
C ILE A 82 2.32 -2.53 0.15
N GLY A 83 3.40 -3.12 -0.31
CA GLY A 83 4.13 -2.61 -1.46
C GLY A 83 4.82 -3.68 -2.27
N ASP A 84 5.54 -3.28 -3.32
CA ASP A 84 6.24 -4.19 -4.21
C ASP A 84 7.65 -3.72 -4.56
N SER A 85 8.15 -2.68 -3.91
CA SER A 85 9.46 -2.09 -4.26
C SER A 85 10.23 -1.60 -3.03
N ALA A 86 11.53 -1.32 -3.27
CA ALA A 86 12.40 -0.76 -2.24
C ALA A 86 11.91 0.62 -1.76
N ILE A 87 11.30 1.40 -2.64
CA ILE A 87 10.75 2.72 -2.28
C ILE A 87 9.63 2.56 -1.25
N ASP A 88 8.78 1.54 -1.40
CA ASP A 88 7.71 1.27 -0.44
C ASP A 88 8.25 0.88 0.93
N VAL A 89 9.29 0.05 0.97
CA VAL A 89 9.94 -0.32 2.24
C VAL A 89 10.54 0.91 2.90
N ALA A 90 11.27 1.73 2.14
CA ALA A 90 11.89 2.94 2.68
C ALA A 90 10.85 3.91 3.22
N ALA A 91 9.73 4.12 2.51
CA ALA A 91 8.66 4.98 2.97
C ALA A 91 8.04 4.48 4.27
N ALA A 92 7.78 3.17 4.36
CA ALA A 92 7.23 2.55 5.56
C ALA A 92 8.19 2.68 6.75
N ARG A 93 9.48 2.45 6.53
CA ARG A 93 10.49 2.59 7.58
C ARG A 93 10.60 4.04 8.05
N ASN A 94 10.59 4.99 7.13
CA ASN A 94 10.59 6.41 7.48
C ASN A 94 9.34 6.83 8.26
N ALA A 95 8.22 6.19 7.99
CA ALA A 95 6.97 6.42 8.72
C ALA A 95 6.86 5.58 10.00
N LYS A 96 7.77 4.64 10.22
CA LYS A 96 7.75 3.67 11.34
C LYS A 96 6.49 2.79 11.30
N ILE A 97 6.16 2.32 10.11
CA ILE A 97 5.00 1.45 9.84
C ILE A 97 5.52 0.09 9.36
N PRO A 98 4.98 -1.03 9.84
CA PRO A 98 5.34 -2.35 9.31
C PRO A 98 5.00 -2.45 7.83
N VAL A 99 5.78 -3.24 7.08
CA VAL A 99 5.60 -3.37 5.63
C VAL A 99 5.63 -4.84 5.20
N ILE A 100 4.68 -5.18 4.33
CA ILE A 100 4.61 -6.46 3.64
C ILE A 100 4.94 -6.20 2.17
N LEU A 101 5.90 -6.94 1.61
CA LEU A 101 6.20 -6.88 0.18
C LEU A 101 5.54 -8.02 -0.56
N VAL A 102 5.02 -7.70 -1.75
CA VAL A 102 4.45 -8.66 -2.68
C VAL A 102 5.45 -8.87 -3.81
N ARG A 103 5.72 -10.13 -4.16
CA ARG A 103 6.63 -10.46 -5.27
C ARG A 103 6.03 -10.03 -6.61
N GLY A 104 6.88 -9.84 -7.59
CA GLY A 104 6.45 -9.47 -8.95
C GLY A 104 6.54 -8.00 -9.27
N GLY A 105 6.98 -7.17 -8.33
CA GLY A 105 7.25 -5.76 -8.58
C GLY A 105 8.59 -5.54 -9.26
N TYR A 106 8.86 -4.28 -9.62
CA TYR A 106 10.13 -3.89 -10.24
C TYR A 106 11.17 -3.62 -9.15
N THR A 107 12.09 -4.56 -8.96
CA THR A 107 13.22 -4.40 -8.05
C THR A 107 14.50 -4.81 -8.73
N THR A 108 15.60 -4.12 -8.42
CA THR A 108 16.94 -4.49 -8.91
C THR A 108 17.63 -5.50 -7.99
N ALA A 109 17.06 -5.74 -6.82
CA ALA A 109 17.55 -6.70 -5.84
C ALA A 109 16.43 -7.68 -5.48
N PRO A 110 16.76 -8.90 -5.02
CA PRO A 110 15.73 -9.81 -4.53
C PRO A 110 14.90 -9.18 -3.42
N VAL A 111 13.59 -9.37 -3.46
CA VAL A 111 12.67 -8.74 -2.48
C VAL A 111 13.02 -9.11 -1.04
N GLU A 112 13.57 -10.31 -0.81
CA GLU A 112 13.98 -10.77 0.52
C GLU A 112 15.09 -9.92 1.14
N THR A 113 15.84 -9.17 0.32
CA THR A 113 16.96 -8.35 0.79
C THR A 113 16.55 -6.90 1.08
N LEU A 114 15.29 -6.53 0.86
CA LEU A 114 14.84 -5.15 0.99
C LEU A 114 14.45 -4.76 2.42
N GLY A 115 14.42 -5.71 3.35
CA GLY A 115 14.17 -5.39 4.77
C GLY A 115 12.71 -5.24 5.16
N ALA A 116 11.78 -5.85 4.42
CA ALA A 116 10.37 -5.88 4.79
C ALA A 116 10.13 -6.80 5.99
N ASP A 117 9.03 -6.60 6.69
CA ASP A 117 8.65 -7.46 7.81
C ASP A 117 8.19 -8.83 7.34
N LEU A 118 7.48 -8.88 6.20
CA LEU A 118 7.07 -10.12 5.55
C LEU A 118 7.14 -9.94 4.03
N VAL A 119 7.32 -11.07 3.33
CA VAL A 119 7.23 -11.15 1.86
C VAL A 119 6.19 -12.20 1.51
N ILE A 120 5.26 -11.87 0.63
CA ILE A 120 4.24 -12.80 0.15
C ILE A 120 4.33 -12.94 -1.36
N ASP A 121 3.90 -14.08 -1.89
CA ASP A 121 3.99 -14.36 -3.31
C ASP A 121 2.97 -13.59 -4.14
N HIS A 122 1.78 -13.39 -3.60
CA HIS A 122 0.73 -12.59 -4.23
C HIS A 122 -0.28 -12.11 -3.17
N LEU A 123 -1.13 -11.17 -3.56
CA LEU A 123 -2.08 -10.54 -2.65
C LEU A 123 -3.13 -11.50 -2.07
N GLY A 124 -3.32 -12.67 -2.67
CA GLY A 124 -4.19 -13.70 -2.11
C GLY A 124 -3.73 -14.21 -0.74
N HIS A 125 -2.44 -14.03 -0.40
CA HIS A 125 -1.89 -14.42 0.90
C HIS A 125 -1.95 -13.30 1.95
N LEU A 126 -2.54 -12.15 1.61
CA LEU A 126 -2.47 -10.96 2.46
C LEU A 126 -3.16 -11.14 3.82
N ALA A 127 -4.34 -11.75 3.85
CA ALA A 127 -5.08 -11.94 5.10
C ALA A 127 -4.27 -12.76 6.11
N ASP A 128 -3.62 -13.84 5.66
CA ASP A 128 -2.75 -14.66 6.51
C ASP A 128 -1.53 -13.86 6.98
N ALA A 129 -0.91 -13.09 6.09
CA ALA A 129 0.24 -12.27 6.43
C ALA A 129 -0.11 -11.23 7.48
N LEU A 130 -1.27 -10.58 7.39
CA LEU A 130 -1.72 -9.60 8.37
C LEU A 130 -1.88 -10.21 9.75
N SER A 131 -2.38 -11.43 9.85
CA SER A 131 -2.55 -12.10 11.14
C SER A 131 -1.20 -12.43 11.80
N ARG A 132 -0.14 -12.62 11.00
CA ARG A 132 1.22 -12.86 11.53
C ARG A 132 1.86 -11.63 12.12
N LEU A 133 1.45 -10.42 11.69
CA LEU A 133 2.03 -9.15 12.16
C LEU A 133 1.32 -8.59 13.39
N LYS A 134 0.24 -9.18 13.80
CA LYS A 134 -0.52 -8.73 14.97
C LYS A 134 -0.01 -9.33 16.27
#